data_1571661c2873d462813b756a5d9bbf1c
#
_entry.id   1571661c2873d462813b756a5d9bbf1c
#
_cell.length_a   1.000
_cell.length_b   1.000
_cell.length_c   1.000
_cell.angle_alpha   90.00
_cell.angle_beta   90.00
_cell.angle_gamma   90.00
#
_symmetry.space_group_name_H-M   'P 1'
#
loop_
_entity.id
_entity.type
_entity.pdbx_description
1 polymer ?
#
loop_
_entity_poly.entity_id
_entity_poly.type
_entity_poly.pdbx_seq_one_letter_code
_entity_poly.pdbx_strand_id
1 'polypeptide(L)'
;PNHAMHHIAASGSLTRQWSADIGDGSSDEAQLLAQPVIAGGIVYTVDINAEVSAFDQKNGKRLWQVELSKDDDNEGILGGGIAIHDGRLFATTGFADVVALDAKSGREIWRKRLSGPIRAAPTVWAGRVFAATVANELYALSADDGRELWTHSGLREVAGLVGGAAPAVDAGVVVVPYSSGEVVALRVENGRQVWTESLTPIRRSDAVSAIAHIRGQPVIDRGIVYIVGNSNRTVAVDLRTGNRLWEVP
;
A
#
# COMPACT_ATOMS: atom_id res chain seq x y z
N PRO A 1 -30.94 -2.49 10.54
CA PRO A 1 -30.69 -3.84 10.11
C PRO A 1 -29.92 -4.55 11.22
N ASN A 2 -30.48 -5.67 11.72
CA ASN A 2 -29.83 -6.49 12.73
C ASN A 2 -28.58 -7.14 12.11
N HIS A 3 -27.39 -6.65 12.47
CA HIS A 3 -26.14 -7.36 12.23
C HIS A 3 -26.01 -8.46 13.29
N ALA A 4 -26.79 -9.53 13.14
CA ALA A 4 -26.57 -10.73 13.92
C ALA A 4 -25.23 -11.34 13.45
N MET A 5 -24.20 -11.21 14.25
CA MET A 5 -22.98 -11.98 14.06
C MET A 5 -23.34 -13.45 14.17
N HIS A 6 -23.19 -14.21 13.10
CA HIS A 6 -23.33 -15.65 13.16
C HIS A 6 -22.24 -16.18 14.08
N HIS A 7 -22.63 -16.84 15.14
CA HIS A 7 -21.71 -17.51 16.05
C HIS A 7 -21.07 -18.67 15.29
N ILE A 8 -19.87 -18.47 14.75
CA ILE A 8 -19.07 -19.54 14.18
C ILE A 8 -18.39 -20.23 15.37
N ALA A 9 -18.85 -21.43 15.70
CA ALA A 9 -18.15 -22.26 16.67
C ALA A 9 -16.75 -22.55 16.12
N ALA A 10 -15.71 -22.13 16.81
CA ALA A 10 -14.34 -22.45 16.45
C ALA A 10 -14.15 -23.97 16.53
N SER A 11 -14.05 -24.63 15.39
CA SER A 11 -13.97 -26.10 15.27
C SER A 11 -12.53 -26.63 15.30
N GLY A 12 -11.66 -26.07 16.14
CA GLY A 12 -10.30 -26.61 16.28
C GLY A 12 -9.34 -25.66 17.01
N SER A 13 -8.29 -26.20 17.60
CA SER A 13 -7.15 -25.43 18.10
C SER A 13 -6.21 -25.09 16.94
N LEU A 14 -5.83 -23.80 16.84
CA LEU A 14 -4.76 -23.39 15.93
C LEU A 14 -3.43 -23.90 16.48
N THR A 15 -2.67 -24.62 15.65
CA THR A 15 -1.30 -25.05 15.99
C THR A 15 -0.32 -24.33 15.08
N ARG A 16 0.74 -23.75 15.67
CA ARG A 16 1.81 -23.12 14.90
C ARG A 16 2.59 -24.21 14.15
N GLN A 17 2.63 -24.10 12.82
CA GLN A 17 3.36 -25.05 11.97
C GLN A 17 4.86 -24.74 11.98
N TRP A 18 5.22 -23.46 11.88
CA TRP A 18 6.60 -22.98 11.91
C TRP A 18 6.66 -21.50 12.30
N SER A 19 7.84 -21.00 12.55
CA SER A 19 8.15 -19.57 12.64
C SER A 19 9.52 -19.32 12.03
N ALA A 20 9.70 -18.13 11.43
CA ALA A 20 10.96 -17.69 10.84
C ALA A 20 11.25 -16.27 11.28
N ASP A 21 12.54 -15.96 11.35
CA ASP A 21 13.01 -14.60 11.53
C ASP A 21 12.98 -13.87 10.19
N ILE A 22 12.33 -12.71 10.15
CA ILE A 22 12.16 -11.89 8.96
C ILE A 22 13.09 -10.67 8.93
N GLY A 23 13.99 -10.50 9.91
CA GLY A 23 14.82 -9.33 10.10
C GLY A 23 14.30 -8.42 11.22
N ASP A 24 14.56 -7.12 11.10
CA ASP A 24 14.22 -6.15 12.14
C ASP A 24 12.73 -5.77 12.13
N GLY A 25 12.11 -5.85 13.31
CA GLY A 25 10.72 -5.50 13.52
C GLY A 25 10.51 -4.03 13.87
N SER A 26 9.31 -3.70 14.33
CA SER A 26 8.99 -2.35 14.81
C SER A 26 9.83 -1.95 16.01
N SER A 27 10.24 -0.67 16.05
CA SER A 27 10.91 -0.02 17.18
C SER A 27 10.12 1.22 17.61
N ASP A 28 10.62 1.96 18.60
CA ASP A 28 10.02 3.23 19.02
C ASP A 28 10.11 4.30 17.91
N GLU A 29 11.11 4.19 17.04
CA GLU A 29 11.38 5.13 15.96
C GLU A 29 10.80 4.67 14.62
N ALA A 30 10.60 3.35 14.43
CA ALA A 30 10.21 2.75 13.17
C ALA A 30 9.07 1.74 13.34
N GLN A 31 8.02 1.83 12.53
CA GLN A 31 6.91 0.89 12.53
C GLN A 31 6.91 0.04 11.25
N LEU A 32 6.95 -1.28 11.43
CA LEU A 32 6.75 -2.22 10.34
C LEU A 32 5.26 -2.32 10.00
N LEU A 33 4.86 -1.69 8.91
CA LEU A 33 3.47 -1.68 8.41
C LEU A 33 3.27 -2.62 7.22
N ALA A 34 4.36 -3.14 6.67
CA ALA A 34 4.32 -4.04 5.53
C ALA A 34 3.64 -5.36 5.89
N GLN A 35 2.74 -5.81 5.04
CA GLN A 35 2.09 -7.10 5.19
C GLN A 35 2.84 -8.18 4.41
N PRO A 36 2.94 -9.42 4.93
CA PRO A 36 3.45 -10.55 4.17
C PRO A 36 2.57 -10.82 2.95
N VAL A 37 3.19 -11.26 1.86
CA VAL A 37 2.49 -11.66 0.63
C VAL A 37 2.78 -13.13 0.35
N ILE A 38 1.76 -13.88 -0.03
CA ILE A 38 1.88 -15.32 -0.32
C ILE A 38 1.52 -15.57 -1.79
N ALA A 39 2.41 -16.22 -2.51
CA ALA A 39 2.14 -16.66 -3.87
C ALA A 39 2.99 -17.88 -4.23
N GLY A 40 2.40 -18.81 -4.95
CA GLY A 40 3.10 -19.99 -5.48
C GLY A 40 3.76 -20.86 -4.40
N GLY A 41 3.24 -20.89 -3.17
CA GLY A 41 3.81 -21.65 -2.05
C GLY A 41 5.01 -20.98 -1.39
N ILE A 42 5.22 -19.70 -1.63
CA ILE A 42 6.29 -18.88 -1.04
C ILE A 42 5.66 -17.72 -0.26
N VAL A 43 6.16 -17.45 0.93
CA VAL A 43 5.84 -16.29 1.77
C VAL A 43 6.94 -15.26 1.58
N TYR A 44 6.57 -14.05 1.18
CA TYR A 44 7.48 -12.93 1.03
C TYR A 44 7.23 -11.93 2.14
N THR A 45 8.29 -11.39 2.70
CA THR A 45 8.27 -10.37 3.75
C THR A 45 9.26 -9.26 3.43
N VAL A 46 9.06 -8.10 4.01
CA VAL A 46 10.03 -7.01 4.03
C VAL A 46 10.08 -6.49 5.46
N ASP A 47 11.27 -6.21 5.95
CA ASP A 47 11.51 -5.65 7.27
C ASP A 47 11.59 -4.11 7.25
N ILE A 48 11.88 -3.48 8.40
CA ILE A 48 11.99 -2.02 8.50
C ILE A 48 13.20 -1.45 7.76
N ASN A 49 14.25 -2.24 7.51
CA ASN A 49 15.47 -1.83 6.81
C ASN A 49 15.39 -2.07 5.30
N ALA A 50 14.19 -2.42 4.81
CA ALA A 50 13.97 -2.81 3.42
C ALA A 50 14.72 -4.10 3.00
N GLU A 51 14.96 -5.01 3.96
CA GLU A 51 15.41 -6.35 3.67
C GLU A 51 14.22 -7.22 3.27
N VAL A 52 14.27 -7.76 2.07
CA VAL A 52 13.22 -8.65 1.52
C VAL A 52 13.64 -10.09 1.66
N SER A 53 12.78 -10.91 2.25
CA SER A 53 13.00 -12.34 2.44
C SER A 53 11.89 -13.18 1.81
N ALA A 54 12.24 -14.36 1.30
CA ALA A 54 11.32 -15.36 0.81
C ALA A 54 11.47 -16.67 1.58
N PHE A 55 10.34 -17.27 1.97
CA PHE A 55 10.31 -18.51 2.75
C PHE A 55 9.39 -19.53 2.09
N ASP A 56 9.78 -20.79 2.17
CA ASP A 56 8.90 -21.91 1.82
C ASP A 56 7.68 -21.92 2.75
N GLN A 57 6.49 -21.82 2.19
CA GLN A 57 5.24 -21.75 2.95
C GLN A 57 5.00 -22.99 3.84
N LYS A 58 5.53 -24.15 3.48
CA LYS A 58 5.25 -25.41 4.20
C LYS A 58 6.07 -25.56 5.47
N ASN A 59 7.32 -25.07 5.46
CA ASN A 59 8.28 -25.36 6.52
C ASN A 59 9.03 -24.13 7.05
N GLY A 60 8.80 -22.94 6.47
CA GLY A 60 9.44 -21.69 6.90
C GLY A 60 10.93 -21.59 6.55
N LYS A 61 11.45 -22.50 5.70
CA LYS A 61 12.84 -22.41 5.27
C LYS A 61 13.06 -21.18 4.40
N ARG A 62 14.04 -20.35 4.73
CA ARG A 62 14.43 -19.20 3.91
C ARG A 62 14.99 -19.69 2.58
N LEU A 63 14.42 -19.21 1.49
CA LEU A 63 14.82 -19.52 0.11
C LEU A 63 15.86 -18.53 -0.39
N TRP A 64 15.62 -17.23 -0.13
CA TRP A 64 16.54 -16.15 -0.44
C TRP A 64 16.24 -14.93 0.44
N GLN A 65 17.18 -13.99 0.47
CA GLN A 65 17.13 -12.74 1.18
C GLN A 65 17.93 -11.71 0.41
N VAL A 66 17.43 -10.47 0.33
CA VAL A 66 18.09 -9.37 -0.36
C VAL A 66 17.80 -8.05 0.36
N GLU A 67 18.85 -7.28 0.58
CA GLU A 67 18.78 -5.93 1.11
C GLU A 67 18.55 -4.94 -0.04
N LEU A 68 17.57 -4.06 0.09
CA LEU A 68 17.24 -3.05 -0.92
C LEU A 68 17.78 -1.67 -0.57
N SER A 69 18.16 -1.43 0.68
CA SER A 69 18.85 -0.20 1.11
C SER A 69 20.23 -0.11 0.44
N LYS A 70 20.74 1.11 0.28
CA LYS A 70 22.09 1.38 -0.20
C LYS A 70 22.90 2.02 0.91
N ASP A 71 24.23 1.85 0.86
CA ASP A 71 25.19 2.30 1.89
C ASP A 71 25.06 3.79 2.30
N ASP A 72 24.50 4.63 1.44
CA ASP A 72 24.30 6.06 1.69
C ASP A 72 22.92 6.39 2.34
N ASP A 73 22.06 5.40 2.55
CA ASP A 73 20.68 5.57 3.06
C ASP A 73 20.66 5.52 4.60
N ASN A 74 21.36 6.43 5.27
CA ASN A 74 21.75 6.34 6.69
C ASN A 74 20.74 6.85 7.72
N GLU A 75 19.46 7.05 7.43
CA GLU A 75 18.51 7.42 8.49
C GLU A 75 17.19 6.69 8.32
N GLY A 76 16.80 5.94 9.36
CA GLY A 76 15.62 5.10 9.49
C GLY A 76 14.34 5.67 8.91
N ILE A 77 14.19 5.57 7.62
CA ILE A 77 13.01 6.01 6.91
C ILE A 77 12.03 4.87 6.88
N LEU A 78 10.97 5.11 7.63
CA LEU A 78 9.84 4.24 7.82
C LEU A 78 9.11 3.94 6.53
N GLY A 79 8.81 2.70 6.28
CA GLY A 79 7.75 2.32 5.38
C GLY A 79 8.20 1.60 4.13
N GLY A 80 7.22 1.37 3.30
CA GLY A 80 7.31 0.53 2.14
C GLY A 80 6.40 -0.67 2.26
N GLY A 81 6.51 -1.57 1.33
CA GLY A 81 5.77 -2.81 1.29
C GLY A 81 6.04 -3.54 -0.01
N ILE A 82 5.39 -4.68 -0.15
CA ILE A 82 5.61 -5.58 -1.28
C ILE A 82 4.31 -5.97 -1.94
N ALA A 83 4.36 -6.21 -3.24
CA ALA A 83 3.30 -6.82 -4.03
C ALA A 83 3.89 -7.83 -5.00
N ILE A 84 3.13 -8.85 -5.37
CA ILE A 84 3.58 -9.87 -6.31
C ILE A 84 2.63 -9.96 -7.51
N HIS A 85 3.20 -10.05 -8.70
CA HIS A 85 2.45 -10.25 -9.94
C HIS A 85 3.33 -10.92 -11.00
N ASP A 86 2.81 -11.93 -11.67
CA ASP A 86 3.47 -12.65 -12.77
C ASP A 86 4.93 -13.06 -12.49
N GLY A 87 5.18 -13.62 -11.29
CA GLY A 87 6.51 -14.11 -10.90
C GLY A 87 7.53 -13.01 -10.60
N ARG A 88 7.09 -11.76 -10.50
CA ARG A 88 7.90 -10.61 -10.06
C ARG A 88 7.38 -10.08 -8.74
N LEU A 89 8.29 -9.78 -7.84
CA LEU A 89 8.01 -9.10 -6.59
C LEU A 89 8.37 -7.62 -6.76
N PHE A 90 7.43 -6.74 -6.45
CA PHE A 90 7.63 -5.30 -6.48
C PHE A 90 7.70 -4.80 -5.05
N ALA A 91 8.78 -4.12 -4.70
CA ALA A 91 8.98 -3.54 -3.39
C ALA A 91 9.05 -2.01 -3.49
N THR A 92 8.46 -1.34 -2.53
CA THR A 92 8.64 0.10 -2.29
C THR A 92 9.46 0.29 -1.04
N THR A 93 10.28 1.33 -0.99
CA THR A 93 11.13 1.63 0.16
C THR A 93 10.90 3.04 0.68
N GLY A 94 11.16 3.25 1.97
CA GLY A 94 11.23 4.59 2.57
C GLY A 94 12.32 5.47 1.95
N PHE A 95 13.25 4.89 1.21
CA PHE A 95 14.33 5.58 0.49
C PHE A 95 13.93 6.07 -0.90
N ALA A 96 12.63 6.11 -1.20
CA ALA A 96 12.04 6.55 -2.48
C ALA A 96 12.26 5.59 -3.66
N ASP A 97 12.67 4.36 -3.44
CA ASP A 97 12.85 3.40 -4.52
C ASP A 97 11.62 2.51 -4.70
N VAL A 98 11.33 2.22 -5.96
CA VAL A 98 10.49 1.09 -6.40
C VAL A 98 11.42 0.10 -7.07
N VAL A 99 11.40 -1.16 -6.58
CA VAL A 99 12.32 -2.21 -7.04
C VAL A 99 11.50 -3.40 -7.51
N ALA A 100 11.82 -3.92 -8.68
CA ALA A 100 11.29 -5.21 -9.14
C ALA A 100 12.35 -6.29 -8.98
N LEU A 101 11.95 -7.39 -8.36
CA LEU A 101 12.77 -8.57 -8.13
C LEU A 101 12.16 -9.78 -8.85
N ASP A 102 13.00 -10.67 -9.31
CA ASP A 102 12.58 -12.02 -9.67
C ASP A 102 12.11 -12.76 -8.40
N ALA A 103 10.87 -13.17 -8.36
CA ALA A 103 10.26 -13.72 -7.14
C ALA A 103 10.89 -15.06 -6.69
N LYS A 104 11.52 -15.81 -7.60
CA LYS A 104 12.12 -17.10 -7.27
C LYS A 104 13.53 -16.96 -6.69
N SER A 105 14.28 -15.96 -7.15
CA SER A 105 15.71 -15.80 -6.84
C SER A 105 16.05 -14.57 -6.02
N GLY A 106 15.15 -13.59 -5.89
CA GLY A 106 15.43 -12.30 -5.27
C GLY A 106 16.31 -11.37 -6.12
N ARG A 107 16.68 -11.78 -7.34
CA ARG A 107 17.53 -10.98 -8.22
C ARG A 107 16.80 -9.71 -8.68
N GLU A 108 17.44 -8.54 -8.52
CA GLU A 108 16.92 -7.27 -9.01
C GLU A 108 16.78 -7.29 -10.54
N ILE A 109 15.59 -6.94 -11.04
CA ILE A 109 15.28 -6.81 -12.46
C ILE A 109 15.45 -5.36 -12.89
N TRP A 110 14.80 -4.44 -12.13
CA TRP A 110 14.94 -3.00 -12.32
C TRP A 110 14.70 -2.26 -11.01
N ARG A 111 15.19 -1.02 -10.94
CA ARG A 111 15.02 -0.08 -9.85
C ARG A 111 14.68 1.29 -10.41
N LYS A 112 13.71 1.97 -9.79
CA LYS A 112 13.31 3.34 -10.14
C LYS A 112 13.25 4.17 -8.87
N ARG A 113 14.03 5.25 -8.82
CA ARG A 113 13.93 6.25 -7.76
C ARG A 113 12.84 7.25 -8.11
N LEU A 114 11.96 7.54 -7.14
CA LEU A 114 10.89 8.52 -7.24
C LEU A 114 11.31 9.85 -6.57
N SER A 115 10.39 10.82 -6.56
CA SER A 115 10.62 12.16 -5.99
C SER A 115 10.77 12.19 -4.47
N GLY A 116 10.26 11.17 -3.78
CA GLY A 116 10.27 11.13 -2.32
C GLY A 116 9.90 9.77 -1.74
N PRO A 117 10.00 9.63 -0.41
CA PRO A 117 9.76 8.38 0.31
C PRO A 117 8.39 7.76 0.00
N ILE A 118 8.33 6.43 0.06
CA ILE A 118 7.11 5.66 -0.16
C ILE A 118 6.82 4.87 1.12
N ARG A 119 5.60 5.03 1.68
CA ARG A 119 5.23 4.42 2.96
C ARG A 119 4.19 3.32 2.85
N ALA A 120 3.76 2.99 1.65
CA ALA A 120 2.76 1.97 1.38
C ALA A 120 3.27 0.96 0.36
N ALA A 121 2.71 -0.24 0.39
CA ALA A 121 2.97 -1.23 -0.64
C ALA A 121 2.54 -0.70 -2.03
N PRO A 122 3.23 -1.11 -3.10
CA PRO A 122 2.79 -0.80 -4.44
C PRO A 122 1.57 -1.64 -4.80
N THR A 123 0.78 -1.16 -5.75
CA THR A 123 -0.31 -1.94 -6.33
C THR A 123 0.03 -2.28 -7.78
N VAL A 124 -0.16 -3.54 -8.16
CA VAL A 124 0.17 -3.98 -9.52
C VAL A 124 -1.09 -4.40 -10.25
N TRP A 125 -1.28 -3.85 -11.44
CA TRP A 125 -2.44 -4.18 -12.29
C TRP A 125 -2.14 -3.95 -13.77
N ALA A 126 -2.48 -4.90 -14.62
CA ALA A 126 -2.39 -4.82 -16.08
C ALA A 126 -1.02 -4.30 -16.58
N GLY A 127 0.08 -4.87 -16.09
CA GLY A 127 1.43 -4.49 -16.50
C GLY A 127 1.91 -3.13 -15.97
N ARG A 128 1.25 -2.59 -14.94
CA ARG A 128 1.60 -1.31 -14.30
C ARG A 128 1.81 -1.49 -12.81
N VAL A 129 2.76 -0.74 -12.26
CA VAL A 129 3.04 -0.62 -10.84
C VAL A 129 2.64 0.78 -10.39
N PHE A 130 1.75 0.87 -9.42
CA PHE A 130 1.31 2.13 -8.84
C PHE A 130 1.95 2.32 -7.48
N ALA A 131 2.67 3.43 -7.30
CA ALA A 131 3.33 3.78 -6.04
C ALA A 131 3.04 5.24 -5.70
N ALA A 132 2.59 5.48 -4.46
CA ALA A 132 2.29 6.81 -3.95
C ALA A 132 3.38 7.28 -2.98
N THR A 133 3.94 8.47 -3.22
CA THR A 133 4.94 9.08 -2.34
C THR A 133 4.28 9.87 -1.20
N VAL A 134 5.05 10.15 -0.16
CA VAL A 134 4.61 11.01 0.96
C VAL A 134 4.28 12.46 0.52
N ALA A 135 4.75 12.87 -0.65
CA ALA A 135 4.45 14.18 -1.25
C ALA A 135 3.09 14.21 -1.99
N ASN A 136 2.25 13.19 -1.83
CA ASN A 136 0.98 13.02 -2.54
C ASN A 136 1.15 12.95 -4.07
N GLU A 137 2.19 12.27 -4.53
CA GLU A 137 2.38 11.99 -5.95
C GLU A 137 2.17 10.49 -6.20
N LEU A 138 1.27 10.16 -7.11
CA LEU A 138 1.08 8.79 -7.59
C LEU A 138 1.84 8.61 -8.90
N TYR A 139 2.71 7.63 -8.93
CA TYR A 139 3.43 7.18 -10.11
C TYR A 139 2.81 5.91 -10.67
N ALA A 140 2.61 5.87 -11.98
CA ALA A 140 2.36 4.64 -12.71
C ALA A 140 3.62 4.29 -13.50
N LEU A 141 4.23 3.17 -13.17
CA LEU A 141 5.43 2.66 -13.80
C LEU A 141 5.09 1.42 -14.64
N SER A 142 5.86 1.19 -15.71
CA SER A 142 5.82 -0.08 -16.43
C SER A 142 6.35 -1.20 -15.52
N ALA A 143 5.59 -2.29 -15.38
CA ALA A 143 6.03 -3.44 -14.61
C ALA A 143 7.23 -4.15 -15.22
N ASP A 144 7.48 -3.97 -16.52
CA ASP A 144 8.55 -4.67 -17.24
C ASP A 144 9.92 -4.04 -17.01
N ASP A 145 10.00 -2.71 -17.01
CA ASP A 145 11.27 -1.98 -17.03
C ASP A 145 11.35 -0.79 -16.06
N GLY A 146 10.29 -0.53 -15.27
CA GLY A 146 10.24 0.58 -14.31
C GLY A 146 10.12 1.96 -14.96
N ARG A 147 9.90 2.04 -16.27
CA ARG A 147 9.72 3.32 -16.97
C ARG A 147 8.45 4.00 -16.50
N GLU A 148 8.52 5.29 -16.22
CA GLU A 148 7.38 6.11 -15.88
C GLU A 148 6.41 6.22 -17.08
N LEU A 149 5.16 5.90 -16.85
CA LEU A 149 4.08 5.99 -17.83
C LEU A 149 3.33 7.30 -17.69
N TRP A 150 3.01 7.65 -16.44
CA TRP A 150 2.39 8.91 -16.07
C TRP A 150 2.50 9.14 -14.55
N THR A 151 2.28 10.38 -14.14
CA THR A 151 2.28 10.82 -12.74
C THR A 151 1.07 11.72 -12.48
N HIS A 152 0.49 11.64 -11.28
CA HIS A 152 -0.56 12.51 -10.79
C HIS A 152 -0.16 13.07 -9.43
N SER A 153 -0.32 14.40 -9.27
CA SER A 153 -0.03 15.08 -8.01
C SER A 153 -1.34 15.52 -7.33
N GLY A 154 -1.55 15.10 -6.09
CA GLY A 154 -2.59 15.61 -5.21
C GLY A 154 -2.18 16.89 -4.50
N LEU A 155 -3.04 17.38 -3.59
CA LEU A 155 -2.72 18.56 -2.79
C LEU A 155 -1.56 18.24 -1.83
N ARG A 156 -0.60 19.15 -1.79
CA ARG A 156 0.54 19.06 -0.84
C ARG A 156 0.09 19.44 0.55
N GLU A 157 0.42 18.63 1.53
CA GLU A 157 0.22 18.92 2.96
C GLU A 157 1.57 19.18 3.63
N VAL A 158 1.58 20.11 4.59
CA VAL A 158 2.80 20.49 5.33
C VAL A 158 3.13 19.50 6.45
N ALA A 159 2.10 18.76 6.94
CA ALA A 159 2.25 17.76 7.99
C ALA A 159 1.29 16.59 7.74
N GLY A 160 1.80 15.37 7.84
CA GLY A 160 1.03 14.14 7.73
C GLY A 160 1.36 13.16 8.85
N LEU A 161 0.43 12.25 9.14
CA LEU A 161 0.69 11.14 10.06
C LEU A 161 1.65 10.13 9.44
N VAL A 162 2.38 9.42 10.30
CA VAL A 162 3.22 8.29 9.88
C VAL A 162 2.36 7.20 9.24
N GLY A 163 2.77 6.70 8.08
CA GLY A 163 2.08 5.68 7.30
C GLY A 163 1.55 6.24 5.97
N GLY A 164 1.10 5.36 5.12
CA GLY A 164 0.49 5.65 3.84
C GLY A 164 -0.48 4.53 3.48
N ALA A 165 -1.47 4.82 2.68
CA ALA A 165 -2.39 3.82 2.17
C ALA A 165 -2.00 3.43 0.74
N ALA A 166 -1.95 2.13 0.46
CA ALA A 166 -1.72 1.65 -0.90
C ALA A 166 -2.89 2.03 -1.81
N PRO A 167 -2.65 2.36 -3.09
CA PRO A 167 -3.71 2.51 -4.06
C PRO A 167 -4.52 1.22 -4.24
N ALA A 168 -5.80 1.34 -4.56
CA ALA A 168 -6.63 0.20 -4.97
C ALA A 168 -6.97 0.30 -6.45
N VAL A 169 -7.04 -0.82 -7.16
CA VAL A 169 -7.31 -0.82 -8.60
C VAL A 169 -8.38 -1.84 -8.93
N ASP A 170 -9.36 -1.43 -9.72
CA ASP A 170 -10.36 -2.31 -10.33
C ASP A 170 -10.95 -1.65 -11.60
N ALA A 171 -11.40 -2.48 -12.55
CA ALA A 171 -12.10 -2.07 -13.76
C ALA A 171 -11.45 -0.88 -14.53
N GLY A 172 -10.09 -0.81 -14.54
CA GLY A 172 -9.36 0.23 -15.23
C GLY A 172 -9.30 1.58 -14.51
N VAL A 173 -9.68 1.62 -13.23
CA VAL A 173 -9.62 2.80 -12.36
C VAL A 173 -8.69 2.51 -11.18
N VAL A 174 -7.73 3.39 -10.94
CA VAL A 174 -6.92 3.40 -9.73
C VAL A 174 -7.46 4.45 -8.76
N VAL A 175 -7.72 4.03 -7.53
CA VAL A 175 -8.18 4.89 -6.43
C VAL A 175 -7.03 5.11 -5.48
N VAL A 176 -6.60 6.35 -5.34
CA VAL A 176 -5.46 6.73 -4.49
C VAL A 176 -5.93 7.63 -3.34
N PRO A 177 -5.71 7.23 -2.09
CA PRO A 177 -5.91 8.09 -0.93
C PRO A 177 -4.66 8.92 -0.67
N TYR A 178 -4.84 10.22 -0.53
CA TYR A 178 -3.77 11.16 -0.21
C TYR A 178 -3.80 11.58 1.27
N SER A 179 -2.66 12.06 1.77
CA SER A 179 -2.52 12.55 3.14
C SER A 179 -3.37 13.80 3.42
N SER A 180 -3.78 14.52 2.38
CA SER A 180 -4.72 15.65 2.45
C SER A 180 -6.15 15.26 2.83
N GLY A 181 -6.45 13.95 2.90
CA GLY A 181 -7.81 13.45 3.07
C GLY A 181 -8.61 13.40 1.78
N GLU A 182 -7.97 13.70 0.66
CA GLU A 182 -8.56 13.47 -0.66
C GLU A 182 -8.39 12.02 -1.08
N VAL A 183 -9.40 11.52 -1.77
CA VAL A 183 -9.35 10.26 -2.52
C VAL A 183 -9.61 10.58 -3.97
N VAL A 184 -8.67 10.25 -4.81
CA VAL A 184 -8.74 10.55 -6.24
C VAL A 184 -8.83 9.25 -7.03
N ALA A 185 -9.78 9.17 -7.95
CA ALA A 185 -9.87 8.08 -8.90
C ALA A 185 -9.34 8.52 -10.26
N LEU A 186 -8.43 7.74 -10.80
CA LEU A 186 -7.73 8.03 -12.05
C LEU A 186 -7.87 6.87 -13.03
N ARG A 187 -7.89 7.17 -14.32
CA ARG A 187 -7.79 6.13 -15.34
C ARG A 187 -6.41 5.49 -15.32
N VAL A 188 -6.37 4.18 -15.21
CA VAL A 188 -5.14 3.38 -15.22
C VAL A 188 -4.27 3.65 -16.46
N GLU A 189 -4.88 3.91 -17.60
CA GLU A 189 -4.19 4.06 -18.88
C GLU A 189 -3.31 5.31 -18.95
N ASN A 190 -3.78 6.44 -18.39
CA ASN A 190 -3.19 7.75 -18.65
C ASN A 190 -3.22 8.73 -17.49
N GLY A 191 -3.66 8.31 -16.30
CA GLY A 191 -3.72 9.15 -15.09
C GLY A 191 -4.78 10.26 -15.12
N ARG A 192 -5.70 10.27 -16.10
CA ARG A 192 -6.76 11.28 -16.14
C ARG A 192 -7.75 11.05 -15.00
N GLN A 193 -8.06 12.12 -14.28
CA GLN A 193 -9.01 12.09 -13.17
C GLN A 193 -10.40 11.71 -13.65
N VAL A 194 -11.02 10.76 -12.93
CA VAL A 194 -12.42 10.35 -13.11
C VAL A 194 -13.29 11.10 -12.12
N TRP A 195 -12.92 11.05 -10.84
CA TRP A 195 -13.58 11.78 -9.76
C TRP A 195 -12.63 12.03 -8.59
N THR A 196 -13.04 12.89 -7.68
CA THR A 196 -12.39 13.11 -6.39
C THR A 196 -13.44 13.14 -5.29
N GLU A 197 -13.08 12.62 -4.12
CA GLU A 197 -13.87 12.62 -2.89
C GLU A 197 -13.01 13.18 -1.76
N SER A 198 -13.61 13.88 -0.79
CA SER A 198 -12.90 14.42 0.37
C SER A 198 -13.50 13.89 1.65
N LEU A 199 -12.66 13.32 2.50
CA LEU A 199 -13.00 12.89 3.86
C LEU A 199 -12.69 13.95 4.91
N THR A 200 -12.28 15.15 4.49
CA THR A 200 -11.99 16.26 5.39
C THR A 200 -13.27 16.69 6.12
N PRO A 201 -13.28 16.82 7.47
CA PRO A 201 -14.43 17.28 8.21
C PRO A 201 -14.81 18.72 7.81
N ILE A 202 -16.12 18.99 7.62
CA ILE A 202 -16.64 20.31 7.26
C ILE A 202 -16.46 21.32 8.42
N ARG A 203 -16.36 20.84 9.66
CA ARG A 203 -16.13 21.68 10.86
C ARG A 203 -14.82 21.26 11.54
N ARG A 204 -13.86 22.15 11.55
CA ARG A 204 -12.62 22.01 12.31
C ARG A 204 -12.87 22.55 13.73
N SER A 205 -13.31 21.71 14.66
CA SER A 205 -13.50 22.13 16.06
C SER A 205 -12.26 21.95 16.92
N ASP A 206 -11.38 21.00 16.58
CA ASP A 206 -10.19 20.67 17.35
C ASP A 206 -8.97 20.42 16.46
N ALA A 207 -7.77 20.70 16.98
CA ALA A 207 -6.50 20.51 16.23
C ALA A 207 -6.28 19.06 15.76
N VAL A 208 -6.79 18.06 16.51
CA VAL A 208 -6.68 16.63 16.17
C VAL A 208 -7.67 16.25 15.08
N SER A 209 -8.86 16.84 15.04
CA SER A 209 -9.86 16.61 13.99
C SER A 209 -9.48 17.28 12.65
N ALA A 210 -8.45 18.12 12.65
CA ALA A 210 -7.90 18.74 11.44
C ALA A 210 -7.04 17.80 10.60
N ILE A 211 -6.61 16.64 11.17
CA ILE A 211 -5.80 15.65 10.45
C ILE A 211 -6.72 14.71 9.66
N ALA A 212 -6.97 15.03 8.42
CA ALA A 212 -7.84 14.27 7.52
C ALA A 212 -7.15 13.04 6.87
N HIS A 213 -6.05 12.58 7.44
CA HIS A 213 -5.19 11.54 6.87
C HIS A 213 -5.94 10.22 6.69
N ILE A 214 -5.85 9.63 5.50
CA ILE A 214 -6.40 8.30 5.21
C ILE A 214 -5.26 7.30 5.32
N ARG A 215 -5.33 6.42 6.32
CA ARG A 215 -4.33 5.36 6.56
C ARG A 215 -4.77 3.99 6.08
N GLY A 216 -6.07 3.78 5.99
CA GLY A 216 -6.63 2.53 5.50
C GLY A 216 -6.57 2.44 3.98
N GLN A 217 -6.07 1.32 3.46
CA GLN A 217 -6.15 1.05 2.03
C GLN A 217 -7.62 1.01 1.61
N PRO A 218 -8.01 1.70 0.53
CA PRO A 218 -9.35 1.55 -0.04
C PRO A 218 -9.61 0.10 -0.47
N VAL A 219 -10.82 -0.37 -0.24
CA VAL A 219 -11.26 -1.69 -0.71
C VAL A 219 -12.26 -1.48 -1.82
N ILE A 220 -12.09 -2.18 -2.93
CA ILE A 220 -13.03 -2.16 -4.04
C ILE A 220 -13.70 -3.52 -4.13
N ASP A 221 -15.04 -3.55 -4.02
CA ASP A 221 -15.85 -4.74 -4.22
C ASP A 221 -17.07 -4.41 -5.05
N ARG A 222 -17.30 -5.16 -6.13
CA ARG A 222 -18.48 -5.03 -7.03
C ARG A 222 -18.77 -3.61 -7.48
N GLY A 223 -17.70 -2.85 -7.81
CA GLY A 223 -17.82 -1.48 -8.30
C GLY A 223 -18.11 -0.43 -7.20
N ILE A 224 -17.96 -0.80 -5.94
CA ILE A 224 -18.07 0.10 -4.78
C ILE A 224 -16.70 0.23 -4.13
N VAL A 225 -16.29 1.46 -3.85
CA VAL A 225 -15.07 1.80 -3.13
C VAL A 225 -15.41 2.08 -1.67
N TYR A 226 -14.82 1.35 -0.75
CA TYR A 226 -14.94 1.55 0.69
C TYR A 226 -13.68 2.24 1.22
N ILE A 227 -13.86 3.35 1.91
CA ILE A 227 -12.77 4.19 2.40
C ILE A 227 -12.99 4.49 3.87
N VAL A 228 -11.94 4.30 4.69
CA VAL A 228 -11.96 4.60 6.13
C VAL A 228 -10.95 5.72 6.40
N GLY A 229 -11.44 6.83 6.91
CA GLY A 229 -10.62 7.97 7.32
C GLY A 229 -10.31 7.96 8.82
N ASN A 230 -9.26 8.68 9.23
CA ASN A 230 -8.88 8.83 10.65
C ASN A 230 -9.90 9.63 11.47
N SER A 231 -10.81 10.34 10.83
CA SER A 231 -11.88 11.15 11.46
C SER A 231 -13.10 10.32 11.87
N ASN A 232 -12.95 8.99 12.06
CA ASN A 232 -14.03 8.02 12.30
C ASN A 232 -15.11 8.01 11.21
N ARG A 233 -14.76 8.40 9.99
CA ARG A 233 -15.70 8.40 8.86
C ARG A 233 -15.38 7.22 7.95
N THR A 234 -16.41 6.47 7.62
CA THR A 234 -16.37 5.43 6.59
C THR A 234 -17.34 5.82 5.49
N VAL A 235 -16.87 5.83 4.25
CA VAL A 235 -17.71 6.16 3.09
C VAL A 235 -17.69 5.02 2.09
N ALA A 236 -18.81 4.83 1.40
CA ALA A 236 -18.90 4.00 0.21
C ALA A 236 -19.21 4.88 -1.00
N VAL A 237 -18.44 4.70 -2.06
CA VAL A 237 -18.51 5.52 -3.27
C VAL A 237 -18.62 4.60 -4.48
N ASP A 238 -19.46 4.97 -5.45
CA ASP A 238 -19.51 4.27 -6.74
C ASP A 238 -18.19 4.48 -7.49
N LEU A 239 -17.53 3.40 -7.87
CA LEU A 239 -16.19 3.42 -8.50
C LEU A 239 -16.15 4.21 -9.80
N ARG A 240 -17.21 4.17 -10.58
CA ARG A 240 -17.27 4.76 -11.91
C ARG A 240 -17.62 6.24 -11.89
N THR A 241 -18.52 6.65 -10.99
CA THR A 241 -19.09 7.99 -10.97
C THR A 241 -18.59 8.88 -9.86
N GLY A 242 -18.02 8.30 -8.78
CA GLY A 242 -17.67 9.02 -7.57
C GLY A 242 -18.85 9.40 -6.68
N ASN A 243 -20.07 8.97 -7.01
CA ASN A 243 -21.23 9.29 -6.20
C ASN A 243 -21.14 8.57 -4.85
N ARG A 244 -21.26 9.33 -3.76
CA ARG A 244 -21.33 8.77 -2.42
C ARG A 244 -22.65 8.00 -2.26
N LEU A 245 -22.55 6.71 -1.95
CA LEU A 245 -23.68 5.82 -1.74
C LEU A 245 -24.17 5.89 -0.28
N TRP A 246 -23.24 5.92 0.66
CA TRP A 246 -23.53 6.12 2.08
C TRP A 246 -22.27 6.58 2.82
N GLU A 247 -22.50 7.10 4.01
CA GLU A 247 -21.48 7.51 4.96
C GLU A 247 -21.92 7.14 6.36
N VAL A 248 -21.01 6.66 7.18
CA VAL A 248 -21.17 6.42 8.62
C VAL A 248 -20.03 7.04 9.40
N PRO A 249 -20.30 7.61 10.60
CA PRO A 249 -19.29 8.11 11.51
C PRO A 249 -18.53 6.96 12.16
#